data_38fdccc2c38b1eb08dfeb5e1f1037037
#
_entry.id   38fdccc2c38b1eb08dfeb5e1f1037037
#
_cell.length_a   1.000
_cell.length_b   1.000
_cell.length_c   1.000
_cell.angle_alpha   90.00
_cell.angle_beta   90.00
_cell.angle_gamma   90.00
#
_symmetry.space_group_name_H-M   'P 1'
#
loop_
_entity.id
_entity.type
_entity.pdbx_description
1 polymer ?
#
loop_
_entity_poly.entity_id
_entity_poly.type
_entity_poly.pdbx_seq_one_letter_code
_entity_poly.pdbx_strand_id
1 'polypeptide(L)'
;VSSSGSGIFRQPKAVLAVAFACVVSFMGIGLVDPILPALSEQLHATPSQVSLLFTSYLVVTAVAMLVTGWVSSRIGPKWTLIAGLVLIVVFAAAAGFSGSIGGIVGFRAGWGLGNALFIATSLAVIVASATGGFAGAIVLYEAALGLGIAAGPLLGGLLGEVSWRGPFFGVAALMAIALLATVTLVQEAPKPAKKISLGAPLAALRHRSLLTMSVTALLYNWGFFTMLGYAPYPMDLSAIQLGFVFFGWGLLVAFFAVVGAPRLQARFGTAPSLYGALGFFALLLLLIGLFTGSRWTLIVCVVASGIVVGINNTLTTQAVMLVSPVERSVASAAYGFVRFIGGGLAPFFAGKMVDAWNIHVPFVVGAVAVVLGIGVLATGHRLLSRADAAQAKESAEEEIPGEVADEFGGAPGAIDDELRLEHGRHASGA
;
A
#
# COMPACT_ATOMS: atom_id res chain seq x y z
N VAL A 1 23.66 -4.55 -21.17
CA VAL A 1 22.90 -3.36 -20.73
C VAL A 1 21.85 -3.06 -21.80
N SER A 2 20.73 -3.75 -21.75
CA SER A 2 19.58 -3.47 -22.64
C SER A 2 18.50 -2.77 -21.82
N SER A 3 18.15 -1.60 -22.30
CA SER A 3 17.24 -0.58 -21.82
C SER A 3 15.87 -1.12 -21.29
N SER A 4 15.73 -1.34 -20.00
CA SER A 4 14.44 -1.59 -19.35
C SER A 4 13.58 -0.32 -19.12
N GLY A 5 13.95 0.82 -19.72
CA GLY A 5 13.25 2.09 -19.55
C GLY A 5 12.03 2.35 -20.44
N SER A 6 11.78 1.52 -21.46
CA SER A 6 10.71 1.78 -22.45
C SER A 6 9.37 1.07 -22.18
N GLY A 7 9.29 0.20 -21.18
CA GLY A 7 8.12 -0.67 -20.93
C GLY A 7 6.95 0.01 -20.22
N ILE A 8 7.19 0.98 -19.34
CA ILE A 8 6.13 1.56 -18.48
C ILE A 8 5.10 2.36 -19.30
N PHE A 9 5.53 3.05 -20.35
CA PHE A 9 4.64 3.85 -21.21
C PHE A 9 3.97 3.07 -22.36
N ARG A 10 4.30 1.79 -22.57
CA ARG A 10 3.72 0.93 -23.60
C ARG A 10 2.72 -0.08 -23.04
N GLN A 11 2.10 0.21 -21.93
CA GLN A 11 1.11 -0.65 -21.31
C GLN A 11 -0.24 -0.61 -22.06
N PRO A 12 -1.03 -1.68 -22.04
CA PRO A 12 -2.40 -1.68 -22.56
C PRO A 12 -3.25 -0.56 -21.95
N LYS A 13 -4.13 0.05 -22.75
CA LYS A 13 -4.99 1.15 -22.28
C LYS A 13 -5.80 0.78 -21.02
N ALA A 14 -6.22 -0.47 -20.90
CA ALA A 14 -6.89 -0.99 -19.71
C ALA A 14 -6.01 -0.88 -18.45
N VAL A 15 -4.73 -1.24 -18.55
CA VAL A 15 -3.77 -1.15 -17.46
C VAL A 15 -3.52 0.30 -17.05
N LEU A 16 -3.39 1.20 -18.04
CA LEU A 16 -3.23 2.64 -17.77
C LEU A 16 -4.47 3.25 -17.11
N ALA A 17 -5.67 2.82 -17.49
CA ALA A 17 -6.91 3.25 -16.83
C ALA A 17 -6.97 2.84 -15.36
N VAL A 18 -6.61 1.58 -15.04
CA VAL A 18 -6.57 1.10 -13.66
C VAL A 18 -5.43 1.76 -12.88
N ALA A 19 -4.25 1.96 -13.48
CA ALA A 19 -3.14 2.68 -12.85
C ALA A 19 -3.51 4.14 -12.53
N PHE A 20 -4.19 4.85 -13.45
CA PHE A 20 -4.72 6.17 -13.17
C PHE A 20 -5.73 6.16 -12.00
N ALA A 21 -6.65 5.19 -11.98
CA ALA A 21 -7.57 5.02 -10.87
C ALA A 21 -6.83 4.74 -9.54
N CYS A 22 -5.71 4.00 -9.56
CA CYS A 22 -4.84 3.79 -8.40
C CYS A 22 -4.22 5.11 -7.93
N VAL A 23 -3.67 5.93 -8.83
CA VAL A 23 -3.13 7.26 -8.49
C VAL A 23 -4.19 8.07 -7.73
N VAL A 24 -5.41 8.17 -8.26
CA VAL A 24 -6.48 8.97 -7.65
C VAL A 24 -6.96 8.35 -6.32
N SER A 25 -7.00 7.01 -6.22
CA SER A 25 -7.38 6.31 -4.99
C SER A 25 -6.39 6.59 -3.85
N PHE A 26 -5.09 6.47 -4.14
CA PHE A 26 -4.04 6.76 -3.16
C PHE A 26 -3.92 8.25 -2.84
N MET A 27 -4.19 9.12 -3.81
CA MET A 27 -4.32 10.56 -3.59
C MET A 27 -5.41 10.89 -2.56
N GLY A 28 -6.53 10.16 -2.57
CA GLY A 28 -7.63 10.34 -1.62
C GLY A 28 -7.28 10.04 -0.15
N ILE A 29 -6.14 9.38 0.12
CA ILE A 29 -5.64 9.16 1.48
C ILE A 29 -5.04 10.46 2.02
N GLY A 30 -4.09 11.06 1.31
CA GLY A 30 -3.35 12.23 1.76
C GLY A 30 -4.02 13.58 1.47
N LEU A 31 -5.11 13.58 0.69
CA LEU A 31 -5.82 14.79 0.28
C LEU A 31 -6.47 15.54 1.46
N VAL A 32 -6.82 14.83 2.53
CA VAL A 32 -7.50 15.40 3.71
C VAL A 32 -6.50 16.03 4.68
N ASP A 33 -5.24 15.61 4.67
CA ASP A 33 -4.23 16.05 5.64
C ASP A 33 -4.08 17.58 5.70
N PRO A 34 -3.95 18.30 4.56
CA PRO A 34 -3.79 19.75 4.58
C PRO A 34 -5.03 20.54 5.03
N ILE A 35 -6.22 19.93 4.95
CA ILE A 35 -7.47 20.61 5.28
C ILE A 35 -7.99 20.30 6.70
N LEU A 36 -7.30 19.46 7.48
CA LEU A 36 -7.72 19.11 8.84
C LEU A 36 -7.92 20.33 9.73
N PRO A 37 -6.99 21.31 9.80
CA PRO A 37 -7.20 22.51 10.59
C PRO A 37 -8.39 23.34 10.11
N ALA A 38 -8.56 23.50 8.79
CA ALA A 38 -9.67 24.24 8.20
C ALA A 38 -11.04 23.58 8.49
N LEU A 39 -11.11 22.24 8.45
CA LEU A 39 -12.30 21.49 8.85
C LEU A 39 -12.64 21.71 10.34
N SER A 40 -11.62 21.68 11.21
CA SER A 40 -11.78 21.93 12.63
C SER A 40 -12.36 23.32 12.89
N GLU A 41 -11.83 24.34 12.25
CA GLU A 41 -12.26 25.73 12.41
C GLU A 41 -13.65 25.96 11.82
N GLN A 42 -13.89 25.62 10.55
CA GLN A 42 -15.12 25.96 9.83
C GLN A 42 -16.34 25.14 10.25
N LEU A 43 -16.15 23.93 10.76
CA LEU A 43 -17.22 23.07 11.26
C LEU A 43 -17.33 23.08 12.79
N HIS A 44 -16.55 23.94 13.46
CA HIS A 44 -16.50 24.05 14.94
C HIS A 44 -16.26 22.64 15.58
N ALA A 45 -15.43 21.83 14.96
CA ALA A 45 -15.12 20.47 15.38
C ALA A 45 -13.78 20.41 16.11
N THR A 46 -13.70 19.59 17.16
CA THR A 46 -12.42 19.36 17.83
C THR A 46 -11.47 18.56 16.93
N PRO A 47 -10.13 18.66 17.09
CA PRO A 47 -9.18 17.82 16.39
C PRO A 47 -9.47 16.32 16.55
N SER A 48 -9.96 15.92 17.72
CA SER A 48 -10.39 14.54 18.00
C SER A 48 -11.59 14.12 17.13
N GLN A 49 -12.55 15.00 16.89
CA GLN A 49 -13.68 14.74 15.99
C GLN A 49 -13.24 14.67 14.52
N VAL A 50 -12.35 15.57 14.10
CA VAL A 50 -11.85 15.62 12.73
C VAL A 50 -11.00 14.38 12.44
N SER A 51 -10.23 13.86 13.41
CA SER A 51 -9.45 12.63 13.24
C SER A 51 -10.30 11.38 12.95
N LEU A 52 -11.60 11.40 13.29
CA LEU A 52 -12.55 10.34 12.93
C LEU A 52 -12.71 10.17 11.41
N LEU A 53 -12.31 11.15 10.59
CA LEU A 53 -12.27 11.00 9.13
C LEU A 53 -11.31 9.90 8.72
N PHE A 54 -10.15 9.78 9.38
CA PHE A 54 -9.21 8.68 9.15
C PHE A 54 -9.75 7.38 9.72
N THR A 55 -10.22 7.42 10.97
CA THR A 55 -10.71 6.23 11.68
C THR A 55 -11.85 5.57 10.90
N SER A 56 -12.90 6.31 10.51
CA SER A 56 -14.03 5.75 9.79
C SER A 56 -13.62 5.16 8.45
N TYR A 57 -12.81 5.88 7.70
CA TYR A 57 -12.32 5.44 6.39
C TYR A 57 -11.45 4.18 6.49
N LEU A 58 -10.44 4.18 7.36
CA LEU A 58 -9.47 3.10 7.45
C LEU A 58 -10.03 1.85 8.12
N VAL A 59 -10.85 1.98 9.17
CA VAL A 59 -11.48 0.85 9.85
C VAL A 59 -12.46 0.15 8.91
N VAL A 60 -13.30 0.92 8.21
CA VAL A 60 -14.24 0.33 7.24
C VAL A 60 -13.46 -0.29 6.07
N THR A 61 -12.41 0.37 5.56
CA THR A 61 -11.53 -0.22 4.54
C THR A 61 -10.95 -1.55 5.02
N ALA A 62 -10.44 -1.60 6.25
CA ALA A 62 -9.86 -2.81 6.84
C ALA A 62 -10.86 -3.97 6.88
N VAL A 63 -12.02 -3.75 7.47
CA VAL A 63 -13.07 -4.78 7.58
C VAL A 63 -13.55 -5.21 6.19
N ALA A 64 -13.75 -4.27 5.27
CA ALA A 64 -14.18 -4.55 3.92
C ALA A 64 -13.16 -5.35 3.12
N MET A 65 -11.86 -5.20 3.37
CA MET A 65 -10.82 -6.01 2.70
C MET A 65 -11.00 -7.50 2.97
N LEU A 66 -11.49 -7.90 4.15
CA LEU A 66 -11.79 -9.30 4.46
C LEU A 66 -12.84 -9.91 3.51
N VAL A 67 -13.74 -9.08 3.00
CA VAL A 67 -14.88 -9.49 2.15
C VAL A 67 -14.56 -9.33 0.67
N THR A 68 -13.57 -8.51 0.31
CA THR A 68 -13.30 -8.16 -1.10
C THR A 68 -12.96 -9.38 -1.96
N GLY A 69 -12.13 -10.30 -1.47
CA GLY A 69 -11.80 -11.53 -2.20
C GLY A 69 -13.04 -12.42 -2.43
N TRP A 70 -13.92 -12.48 -1.43
CA TRP A 70 -15.19 -13.19 -1.55
C TRP A 70 -16.09 -12.56 -2.61
N VAL A 71 -16.21 -11.23 -2.65
CA VAL A 71 -16.97 -10.49 -3.67
C VAL A 71 -16.37 -10.72 -5.05
N SER A 72 -15.06 -10.45 -5.20
CA SER A 72 -14.35 -10.53 -6.48
C SER A 72 -14.39 -11.93 -7.09
N SER A 73 -14.35 -13.00 -6.27
CA SER A 73 -14.48 -14.37 -6.75
C SER A 73 -15.89 -14.74 -7.29
N ARG A 74 -16.92 -13.93 -6.99
CA ARG A 74 -18.30 -14.15 -7.42
C ARG A 74 -18.73 -13.29 -8.59
N ILE A 75 -18.51 -11.97 -8.51
CA ILE A 75 -18.93 -11.03 -9.56
C ILE A 75 -17.83 -10.78 -10.60
N GLY A 76 -16.58 -11.16 -10.28
CA GLY A 76 -15.42 -10.96 -11.14
C GLY A 76 -14.66 -9.67 -10.83
N PRO A 77 -13.36 -9.60 -11.23
CA PRO A 77 -12.48 -8.46 -10.88
C PRO A 77 -12.98 -7.13 -11.46
N LYS A 78 -13.38 -7.09 -12.73
CA LYS A 78 -13.88 -5.86 -13.38
C LYS A 78 -15.07 -5.25 -12.63
N TRP A 79 -16.09 -6.05 -12.32
CA TRP A 79 -17.28 -5.56 -11.64
C TRP A 79 -17.02 -5.15 -10.21
N THR A 80 -16.06 -5.80 -9.55
CA THR A 80 -15.60 -5.39 -8.21
C THR A 80 -14.91 -4.04 -8.24
N LEU A 81 -14.05 -3.78 -9.24
CA LEU A 81 -13.44 -2.46 -9.45
C LEU A 81 -14.49 -1.39 -9.71
N ILE A 82 -15.43 -1.65 -10.61
CA ILE A 82 -16.52 -0.71 -10.95
C ILE A 82 -17.35 -0.38 -9.71
N ALA A 83 -17.77 -1.40 -8.94
CA ALA A 83 -18.52 -1.19 -7.70
C ALA A 83 -17.73 -0.34 -6.70
N GLY A 84 -16.42 -0.61 -6.54
CA GLY A 84 -15.54 0.20 -5.69
C GLY A 84 -15.48 1.65 -6.15
N LEU A 85 -15.24 1.90 -7.44
CA LEU A 85 -15.17 3.25 -8.01
C LEU A 85 -16.49 4.01 -7.89
N VAL A 86 -17.64 3.36 -8.13
CA VAL A 86 -18.97 3.98 -7.95
C VAL A 86 -19.16 4.42 -6.50
N LEU A 87 -18.85 3.56 -5.53
CA LEU A 87 -18.96 3.91 -4.12
C LEU A 87 -18.05 5.09 -3.77
N ILE A 88 -16.80 5.12 -4.26
CA ILE A 88 -15.88 6.23 -4.01
C ILE A 88 -16.46 7.53 -4.57
N VAL A 89 -16.92 7.55 -5.83
CA VAL A 89 -17.49 8.74 -6.47
C VAL A 89 -18.69 9.27 -5.67
N VAL A 90 -19.64 8.39 -5.34
CA VAL A 90 -20.88 8.78 -4.64
C VAL A 90 -20.55 9.33 -3.24
N PHE A 91 -19.74 8.62 -2.48
CA PHE A 91 -19.46 9.01 -1.09
C PHE A 91 -18.47 10.16 -0.98
N ALA A 92 -17.53 10.33 -1.93
CA ALA A 92 -16.69 11.52 -1.98
C ALA A 92 -17.52 12.78 -2.30
N ALA A 93 -18.41 12.71 -3.29
CA ALA A 93 -19.33 13.79 -3.61
C ALA A 93 -20.24 14.11 -2.41
N ALA A 94 -20.84 13.09 -1.78
CA ALA A 94 -21.70 13.28 -0.60
C ALA A 94 -20.96 13.94 0.57
N ALA A 95 -19.68 13.60 0.79
CA ALA A 95 -18.84 14.26 1.79
C ALA A 95 -18.65 15.74 1.49
N GLY A 96 -18.42 16.11 0.21
CA GLY A 96 -18.32 17.49 -0.24
C GLY A 96 -19.62 18.30 -0.04
N PHE A 97 -20.78 17.67 -0.17
CA PHE A 97 -22.09 18.31 0.09
C PHE A 97 -22.46 18.37 1.58
N SER A 98 -21.79 17.62 2.43
CA SER A 98 -22.13 17.59 3.86
C SER A 98 -21.92 18.96 4.54
N GLY A 99 -22.78 19.28 5.49
CA GLY A 99 -22.69 20.47 6.34
C GLY A 99 -22.22 20.17 7.77
N SER A 100 -21.87 18.92 8.09
CA SER A 100 -21.48 18.52 9.45
C SER A 100 -20.32 17.54 9.44
N ILE A 101 -19.49 17.60 10.48
CA ILE A 101 -18.37 16.68 10.65
C ILE A 101 -18.85 15.22 10.75
N GLY A 102 -19.96 14.95 11.43
CA GLY A 102 -20.53 13.60 11.54
C GLY A 102 -20.99 13.05 10.19
N GLY A 103 -21.56 13.89 9.33
CA GLY A 103 -21.93 13.50 7.95
C GLY A 103 -20.69 13.15 7.12
N ILE A 104 -19.63 13.96 7.18
CA ILE A 104 -18.38 13.71 6.47
C ILE A 104 -17.75 12.39 6.96
N VAL A 105 -17.71 12.16 8.28
CA VAL A 105 -17.21 10.91 8.88
C VAL A 105 -17.99 9.69 8.37
N GLY A 106 -19.33 9.77 8.31
CA GLY A 106 -20.18 8.71 7.78
C GLY A 106 -19.93 8.45 6.28
N PHE A 107 -19.82 9.50 5.46
CA PHE A 107 -19.54 9.37 4.04
C PHE A 107 -18.10 8.85 3.77
N ARG A 108 -17.14 9.22 4.60
CA ARG A 108 -15.78 8.65 4.55
C ARG A 108 -15.77 7.15 4.85
N ALA A 109 -16.64 6.66 5.72
CA ALA A 109 -16.81 5.22 5.93
C ALA A 109 -17.30 4.50 4.65
N GLY A 110 -18.31 5.05 3.97
CA GLY A 110 -18.78 4.51 2.69
C GLY A 110 -17.72 4.57 1.59
N TRP A 111 -16.93 5.66 1.54
CA TRP A 111 -15.78 5.75 0.65
C TRP A 111 -14.74 4.67 0.98
N GLY A 112 -14.44 4.40 2.26
CA GLY A 112 -13.54 3.33 2.69
C GLY A 112 -13.97 1.94 2.20
N LEU A 113 -15.29 1.66 2.17
CA LEU A 113 -15.82 0.43 1.58
C LEU A 113 -15.48 0.33 0.08
N GLY A 114 -15.73 1.41 -0.68
CA GLY A 114 -15.36 1.48 -2.10
C GLY A 114 -13.87 1.29 -2.33
N ASN A 115 -13.05 1.92 -1.48
CA ASN A 115 -11.59 1.84 -1.55
C ASN A 115 -11.06 0.41 -1.32
N ALA A 116 -11.65 -0.34 -0.38
CA ALA A 116 -11.28 -1.72 -0.14
C ALA A 116 -11.54 -2.61 -1.37
N LEU A 117 -12.73 -2.47 -1.98
CA LEU A 117 -13.08 -3.21 -3.20
C LEU A 117 -12.12 -2.87 -4.35
N PHE A 118 -11.74 -1.60 -4.46
CA PHE A 118 -10.87 -1.12 -5.52
C PHE A 118 -9.41 -1.57 -5.32
N ILE A 119 -8.76 -1.23 -4.19
CA ILE A 119 -7.32 -1.48 -3.95
C ILE A 119 -6.99 -2.97 -4.04
N ALA A 120 -7.76 -3.83 -3.35
CA ALA A 120 -7.48 -5.26 -3.35
C ALA A 120 -7.65 -5.92 -4.72
N THR A 121 -8.45 -5.32 -5.61
CA THR A 121 -8.73 -5.87 -6.94
C THR A 121 -7.83 -5.26 -8.03
N SER A 122 -7.45 -3.99 -7.90
CA SER A 122 -6.68 -3.25 -8.90
C SER A 122 -5.32 -3.88 -9.18
N LEU A 123 -4.58 -4.29 -8.14
CA LEU A 123 -3.30 -4.98 -8.31
C LEU A 123 -3.47 -6.28 -9.10
N ALA A 124 -4.49 -7.08 -8.79
CA ALA A 124 -4.76 -8.32 -9.51
C ALA A 124 -5.05 -8.07 -11.00
N VAL A 125 -5.82 -7.03 -11.33
CA VAL A 125 -6.13 -6.66 -12.72
C VAL A 125 -4.89 -6.14 -13.45
N ILE A 126 -4.05 -5.33 -12.81
CA ILE A 126 -2.79 -4.84 -13.39
C ILE A 126 -1.86 -6.03 -13.67
N VAL A 127 -1.67 -6.94 -12.72
CA VAL A 127 -0.82 -8.13 -12.87
C VAL A 127 -1.31 -9.03 -14.01
N ALA A 128 -2.62 -9.21 -14.14
CA ALA A 128 -3.20 -10.07 -15.19
C ALA A 128 -3.10 -9.47 -16.60
N SER A 129 -2.96 -8.15 -16.74
CA SER A 129 -3.10 -7.44 -18.01
C SER A 129 -1.85 -6.65 -18.44
N ALA A 130 -0.87 -6.44 -17.55
CA ALA A 130 0.32 -5.65 -17.84
C ALA A 130 1.30 -6.39 -18.75
N THR A 131 1.93 -5.66 -19.66
CA THR A 131 3.09 -6.12 -20.42
C THR A 131 4.35 -5.93 -19.58
N GLY A 132 5.24 -6.93 -19.53
CA GLY A 132 6.46 -6.90 -18.71
C GLY A 132 6.40 -7.80 -17.47
N GLY A 133 5.42 -8.71 -17.43
CA GLY A 133 5.31 -9.73 -16.39
C GLY A 133 4.92 -9.19 -15.02
N PHE A 134 5.05 -10.05 -14.00
CA PHE A 134 4.67 -9.74 -12.62
C PHE A 134 5.47 -8.58 -12.02
N ALA A 135 6.79 -8.55 -12.24
CA ALA A 135 7.65 -7.48 -11.71
C ALA A 135 7.29 -6.10 -12.29
N GLY A 136 7.07 -6.02 -13.61
CA GLY A 136 6.65 -4.77 -14.26
C GLY A 136 5.29 -4.26 -13.76
N ALA A 137 4.35 -5.16 -13.50
CA ALA A 137 3.04 -4.83 -12.94
C ALA A 137 3.14 -4.24 -11.52
N ILE A 138 3.99 -4.82 -10.67
CA ILE A 138 4.23 -4.30 -9.31
C ILE A 138 4.87 -2.92 -9.37
N VAL A 139 5.90 -2.73 -10.21
CA VAL A 139 6.56 -1.42 -10.36
C VAL A 139 5.55 -0.35 -10.80
N LEU A 140 4.66 -0.66 -11.74
CA LEU A 140 3.61 0.27 -12.18
C LEU A 140 2.64 0.61 -11.04
N TYR A 141 2.22 -0.40 -10.28
CA TYR A 141 1.31 -0.21 -9.14
C TYR A 141 1.95 0.65 -8.04
N GLU A 142 3.21 0.37 -7.68
CA GLU A 142 3.94 1.14 -6.67
C GLU A 142 4.25 2.57 -7.17
N ALA A 143 4.52 2.75 -8.46
CA ALA A 143 4.67 4.07 -9.06
C ALA A 143 3.36 4.88 -8.99
N ALA A 144 2.22 4.23 -9.28
CA ALA A 144 0.91 4.86 -9.15
C ALA A 144 0.59 5.23 -7.69
N LEU A 145 0.93 4.35 -6.74
CA LEU A 145 0.82 4.61 -5.31
C LEU A 145 1.68 5.82 -4.90
N GLY A 146 2.96 5.82 -5.27
CA GLY A 146 3.87 6.92 -4.94
C GLY A 146 3.43 8.25 -5.52
N LEU A 147 3.00 8.26 -6.78
CA LEU A 147 2.48 9.46 -7.44
C LEU A 147 1.19 9.96 -6.77
N GLY A 148 0.27 9.06 -6.42
CA GLY A 148 -0.96 9.41 -5.71
C GLY A 148 -0.68 10.02 -4.34
N ILE A 149 0.18 9.40 -3.55
CA ILE A 149 0.58 9.89 -2.23
C ILE A 149 1.25 11.26 -2.33
N ALA A 150 2.08 11.50 -3.35
CA ALA A 150 2.73 12.80 -3.56
C ALA A 150 1.74 13.88 -4.02
N ALA A 151 0.86 13.57 -4.97
CA ALA A 151 -0.07 14.53 -5.55
C ALA A 151 -1.24 14.87 -4.62
N GLY A 152 -1.63 13.93 -3.75
CA GLY A 152 -2.79 14.08 -2.86
C GLY A 152 -2.75 15.32 -1.99
N PRO A 153 -1.75 15.48 -1.14
CA PRO A 153 -1.65 16.64 -0.26
C PRO A 153 -1.53 17.97 -1.01
N LEU A 154 -0.82 17.99 -2.15
CA LEU A 154 -0.71 19.20 -2.95
C LEU A 154 -2.07 19.63 -3.52
N LEU A 155 -2.81 18.70 -4.12
CA LEU A 155 -4.17 18.98 -4.60
C LEU A 155 -5.12 19.29 -3.45
N GLY A 156 -4.98 18.60 -2.32
CA GLY A 156 -5.71 18.88 -1.09
C GLY A 156 -5.48 20.30 -0.60
N GLY A 157 -4.23 20.76 -0.58
CA GLY A 157 -3.87 22.13 -0.22
C GLY A 157 -4.42 23.16 -1.20
N LEU A 158 -4.18 22.98 -2.51
CA LEU A 158 -4.63 23.91 -3.55
C LEU A 158 -6.17 24.06 -3.60
N LEU A 159 -6.88 22.95 -3.58
CA LEU A 159 -8.35 22.96 -3.57
C LEU A 159 -8.92 23.39 -2.23
N GLY A 160 -8.22 23.06 -1.14
CA GLY A 160 -8.57 23.43 0.23
C GLY A 160 -8.47 24.92 0.51
N GLU A 161 -7.56 25.64 -0.15
CA GLU A 161 -7.43 27.10 -0.07
C GLU A 161 -8.68 27.80 -0.62
N VAL A 162 -9.30 27.24 -1.67
CA VAL A 162 -10.56 27.76 -2.23
C VAL A 162 -11.73 27.40 -1.33
N SER A 163 -11.81 26.13 -0.92
CA SER A 163 -12.82 25.62 -0.01
C SER A 163 -12.40 24.25 0.53
N TRP A 164 -12.62 23.98 1.82
CA TRP A 164 -12.42 22.68 2.39
C TRP A 164 -13.24 21.57 1.69
N ARG A 165 -14.28 21.93 0.95
CA ARG A 165 -15.09 21.00 0.13
C ARG A 165 -14.41 20.62 -1.19
N GLY A 166 -13.52 21.49 -1.68
CA GLY A 166 -12.84 21.34 -2.97
C GLY A 166 -12.13 19.98 -3.15
N PRO A 167 -11.32 19.54 -2.18
CA PRO A 167 -10.68 18.23 -2.22
C PRO A 167 -11.63 17.06 -2.43
N PHE A 168 -12.78 17.05 -1.76
CA PHE A 168 -13.79 15.98 -1.90
C PHE A 168 -14.40 15.93 -3.30
N PHE A 169 -14.77 17.10 -3.84
CA PHE A 169 -15.27 17.18 -5.22
C PHE A 169 -14.19 16.89 -6.27
N GLY A 170 -12.95 17.29 -6.01
CA GLY A 170 -11.80 16.98 -6.87
C GLY A 170 -11.61 15.47 -7.03
N VAL A 171 -11.62 14.73 -5.92
CA VAL A 171 -11.55 13.26 -5.96
C VAL A 171 -12.76 12.66 -6.65
N ALA A 172 -13.98 13.14 -6.34
CA ALA A 172 -15.19 12.63 -6.97
C ALA A 172 -15.13 12.76 -8.50
N ALA A 173 -14.69 13.92 -9.01
CA ALA A 173 -14.55 14.17 -10.45
C ALA A 173 -13.46 13.27 -11.09
N LEU A 174 -12.27 13.20 -10.50
CA LEU A 174 -11.19 12.36 -11.03
C LEU A 174 -11.54 10.88 -10.98
N MET A 175 -12.22 10.41 -9.91
CA MET A 175 -12.70 9.04 -9.81
C MET A 175 -13.84 8.74 -10.79
N ALA A 176 -14.70 9.70 -11.12
CA ALA A 176 -15.71 9.54 -12.16
C ALA A 176 -15.03 9.35 -13.55
N ILE A 177 -13.96 10.09 -13.84
CA ILE A 177 -13.15 9.89 -15.06
C ILE A 177 -12.53 8.49 -15.04
N ALA A 178 -11.94 8.08 -13.92
CA ALA A 178 -11.36 6.75 -13.76
C ALA A 178 -12.40 5.63 -13.92
N LEU A 179 -13.62 5.84 -13.40
CA LEU A 179 -14.74 4.93 -13.56
C LEU A 179 -15.14 4.76 -15.04
N LEU A 180 -15.29 5.86 -15.76
CA LEU A 180 -15.61 5.83 -17.21
C LEU A 180 -14.50 5.11 -17.98
N ALA A 181 -13.25 5.40 -17.70
CA ALA A 181 -12.11 4.72 -18.33
C ALA A 181 -12.08 3.22 -17.99
N THR A 182 -12.38 2.84 -16.74
CA THR A 182 -12.43 1.43 -16.33
C THR A 182 -13.58 0.68 -17.01
N VAL A 183 -14.77 1.26 -17.07
CA VAL A 183 -15.94 0.65 -17.73
C VAL A 183 -15.66 0.39 -19.21
N THR A 184 -15.03 1.35 -19.90
CA THR A 184 -14.85 1.31 -21.35
C THR A 184 -13.61 0.52 -21.80
N LEU A 185 -12.52 0.56 -21.03
CA LEU A 185 -11.22 0.03 -21.46
C LEU A 185 -10.87 -1.32 -20.81
N VAL A 186 -11.35 -1.61 -19.60
CA VAL A 186 -11.04 -2.87 -18.93
C VAL A 186 -11.93 -3.98 -19.48
N GLN A 187 -11.33 -5.04 -19.99
CA GLN A 187 -12.05 -6.21 -20.46
C GLN A 187 -12.47 -7.10 -19.28
N GLU A 188 -13.51 -7.88 -19.47
CA GLU A 188 -13.97 -8.84 -18.48
C GLU A 188 -12.99 -10.03 -18.45
N ALA A 189 -12.33 -10.19 -17.32
CA ALA A 189 -11.44 -11.34 -17.10
C ALA A 189 -12.26 -12.54 -16.59
N PRO A 190 -11.83 -13.78 -16.91
CA PRO A 190 -12.46 -14.96 -16.35
C PRO A 190 -12.50 -14.90 -14.83
N LYS A 191 -13.62 -15.32 -14.24
CA LYS A 191 -13.76 -15.41 -12.79
C LYS A 191 -12.74 -16.42 -12.25
N PRO A 192 -12.16 -16.19 -11.07
CA PRO A 192 -11.26 -17.14 -10.44
C PRO A 192 -11.95 -18.52 -10.33
N ALA A 193 -11.25 -19.58 -10.72
CA ALA A 193 -11.77 -20.93 -10.69
C ALA A 193 -12.12 -21.39 -9.26
N LYS A 194 -11.38 -20.91 -8.27
CA LYS A 194 -11.59 -21.21 -6.85
C LYS A 194 -12.29 -20.05 -6.15
N LYS A 195 -13.45 -20.34 -5.54
CA LYS A 195 -14.18 -19.36 -4.74
C LYS A 195 -13.47 -19.17 -3.39
N ILE A 196 -13.19 -17.92 -3.04
CA ILE A 196 -12.58 -17.57 -1.75
C ILE A 196 -13.66 -17.58 -0.66
N SER A 197 -13.37 -18.20 0.49
CA SER A 197 -14.26 -18.18 1.64
C SER A 197 -14.09 -16.88 2.45
N LEU A 198 -15.15 -16.43 3.12
CA LEU A 198 -15.12 -15.22 3.96
C LEU A 198 -14.10 -15.33 5.12
N GLY A 199 -13.91 -16.53 5.66
CA GLY A 199 -12.98 -16.77 6.76
C GLY A 199 -11.52 -16.95 6.33
N ALA A 200 -11.23 -17.08 5.04
CA ALA A 200 -9.87 -17.37 4.56
C ALA A 200 -8.81 -16.33 5.02
N PRO A 201 -9.06 -15.00 4.95
CA PRO A 201 -8.08 -14.03 5.42
C PRO A 201 -7.79 -14.12 6.92
N LEU A 202 -8.83 -14.33 7.75
CA LEU A 202 -8.66 -14.49 9.20
C LEU A 202 -7.94 -15.81 9.55
N ALA A 203 -8.25 -16.89 8.83
CA ALA A 203 -7.55 -18.16 8.99
C ALA A 203 -6.06 -18.05 8.59
N ALA A 204 -5.74 -17.24 7.58
CA ALA A 204 -4.38 -17.00 7.14
C ALA A 204 -3.51 -16.34 8.22
N LEU A 205 -4.07 -15.53 9.11
CA LEU A 205 -3.36 -14.92 10.24
C LEU A 205 -2.87 -15.94 11.30
N ARG A 206 -3.29 -17.20 11.22
CA ARG A 206 -2.73 -18.27 12.05
C ARG A 206 -1.29 -18.64 11.64
N HIS A 207 -0.89 -18.32 10.42
CA HIS A 207 0.48 -18.55 9.97
C HIS A 207 1.42 -17.50 10.59
N ARG A 208 2.43 -17.97 11.32
CA ARG A 208 3.37 -17.14 12.06
C ARG A 208 4.04 -16.05 11.21
N SER A 209 4.43 -16.40 9.99
CA SER A 209 5.08 -15.45 9.07
C SER A 209 4.17 -14.27 8.73
N LEU A 210 2.93 -14.54 8.32
CA LEU A 210 1.95 -13.52 7.98
C LEU A 210 1.53 -12.71 9.21
N LEU A 211 1.34 -13.36 10.36
CA LEU A 211 1.00 -12.68 11.61
C LEU A 211 2.11 -11.73 12.05
N THR A 212 3.38 -12.15 12.01
CA THR A 212 4.53 -11.30 12.36
C THR A 212 4.57 -10.04 11.51
N MET A 213 4.45 -10.20 10.18
CA MET A 213 4.45 -9.06 9.27
C MET A 213 3.23 -8.15 9.49
N SER A 214 2.06 -8.74 9.72
CA SER A 214 0.81 -7.99 9.95
C SER A 214 0.85 -7.18 11.25
N VAL A 215 1.35 -7.75 12.35
CA VAL A 215 1.47 -7.06 13.63
C VAL A 215 2.55 -5.97 13.57
N THR A 216 3.68 -6.22 12.90
CA THR A 216 4.67 -5.18 12.63
C THR A 216 4.06 -4.00 11.88
N ALA A 217 3.28 -4.31 10.84
CA ALA A 217 2.61 -3.27 10.07
C ALA A 217 1.53 -2.51 10.87
N LEU A 218 0.79 -3.18 11.75
CA LEU A 218 -0.15 -2.52 12.67
C LEU A 218 0.56 -1.49 13.52
N LEU A 219 1.66 -1.88 14.17
CA LEU A 219 2.41 -1.02 15.09
C LEU A 219 3.09 0.15 14.37
N TYR A 220 3.65 -0.10 13.18
CA TYR A 220 4.16 0.96 12.31
C TYR A 220 3.07 1.94 11.89
N ASN A 221 1.93 1.42 11.39
CA ASN A 221 0.82 2.28 10.95
C ASN A 221 0.19 3.05 12.11
N TRP A 222 0.26 2.54 13.34
CA TRP A 222 -0.14 3.32 14.51
C TRP A 222 0.64 4.63 14.59
N GLY A 223 1.97 4.58 14.58
CA GLY A 223 2.81 5.79 14.58
C GLY A 223 2.60 6.67 13.35
N PHE A 224 2.48 6.05 12.18
CA PHE A 224 2.32 6.75 10.90
C PHE A 224 1.03 7.57 10.83
N PHE A 225 -0.12 6.98 11.14
CA PHE A 225 -1.39 7.70 11.09
C PHE A 225 -1.61 8.63 12.29
N THR A 226 -0.93 8.40 13.42
CA THR A 226 -0.83 9.40 14.49
C THR A 226 -0.12 10.65 13.98
N MET A 227 1.00 10.49 13.28
CA MET A 227 1.73 11.62 12.70
C MET A 227 0.89 12.36 11.66
N LEU A 228 0.28 11.66 10.70
CA LEU A 228 -0.56 12.29 9.67
C LEU A 228 -1.75 13.06 10.27
N GLY A 229 -2.41 12.47 11.27
CA GLY A 229 -3.60 13.05 11.85
C GLY A 229 -3.35 14.24 12.76
N TYR A 230 -2.16 14.35 13.37
CA TYR A 230 -1.93 15.34 14.44
C TYR A 230 -0.75 16.29 14.19
N ALA A 231 0.25 15.96 13.35
CA ALA A 231 1.35 16.87 13.04
C ALA A 231 0.93 18.18 12.35
N PRO A 232 -0.14 18.24 11.53
CA PRO A 232 -0.57 19.49 10.92
C PRO A 232 -0.99 20.59 11.91
N TYR A 233 -1.57 20.22 13.05
CA TYR A 233 -2.10 21.22 14.01
C TYR A 233 -1.01 22.11 14.62
N PRO A 234 0.07 21.58 15.22
CA PRO A 234 1.09 22.43 15.82
C PRO A 234 2.02 23.11 14.80
N MET A 235 1.91 22.79 13.50
CA MET A 235 2.66 23.48 12.46
C MET A 235 2.14 24.90 12.23
N ASP A 236 0.86 25.17 12.48
CA ASP A 236 0.22 26.48 12.28
C ASP A 236 0.51 27.05 10.88
N LEU A 237 0.20 26.24 9.86
CA LEU A 237 0.40 26.53 8.44
C LEU A 237 -0.95 26.57 7.70
N SER A 238 -1.01 27.36 6.62
CA SER A 238 -2.16 27.34 5.72
C SER A 238 -2.29 26.00 5.00
N ALA A 239 -3.49 25.69 4.46
CA ALA A 239 -3.73 24.45 3.73
C ALA A 239 -2.74 24.24 2.58
N ILE A 240 -2.43 25.31 1.82
CA ILE A 240 -1.46 25.23 0.72
C ILE A 240 -0.03 24.98 1.23
N GLN A 241 0.38 25.59 2.34
CA GLN A 241 1.69 25.37 2.94
C GLN A 241 1.83 23.93 3.45
N LEU A 242 0.81 23.40 4.13
CA LEU A 242 0.73 21.98 4.50
C LEU A 242 0.77 21.07 3.27
N GLY A 243 0.06 21.47 2.20
CA GLY A 243 0.11 20.77 0.92
C GLY A 243 1.54 20.63 0.38
N PHE A 244 2.36 21.69 0.45
CA PHE A 244 3.77 21.63 0.03
C PHE A 244 4.63 20.76 0.96
N VAL A 245 4.40 20.80 2.27
CA VAL A 245 5.11 19.93 3.23
C VAL A 245 4.84 18.46 2.90
N PHE A 246 3.58 18.09 2.76
CA PHE A 246 3.19 16.71 2.43
C PHE A 246 3.51 16.32 0.98
N PHE A 247 3.56 17.27 0.05
CA PHE A 247 4.07 17.00 -1.30
C PHE A 247 5.56 16.62 -1.26
N GLY A 248 6.38 17.37 -0.52
CA GLY A 248 7.79 17.02 -0.30
C GLY A 248 7.96 15.65 0.37
N TRP A 249 7.14 15.35 1.36
CA TRP A 249 7.04 14.03 1.97
C TRP A 249 6.69 12.94 0.94
N GLY A 250 5.66 13.16 0.12
CA GLY A 250 5.21 12.22 -0.90
C GLY A 250 6.25 11.96 -1.99
N LEU A 251 7.03 12.98 -2.39
CA LEU A 251 8.16 12.82 -3.32
C LEU A 251 9.23 11.87 -2.73
N LEU A 252 9.54 12.02 -1.45
CA LEU A 252 10.47 11.10 -0.77
C LEU A 252 9.89 9.69 -0.67
N VAL A 253 8.58 9.54 -0.38
CA VAL A 253 7.91 8.24 -0.42
C VAL A 253 8.09 7.59 -1.79
N ALA A 254 7.76 8.30 -2.87
CA ALA A 254 7.85 7.77 -4.23
C ALA A 254 9.29 7.39 -4.60
N PHE A 255 10.25 8.28 -4.33
CA PHE A 255 11.66 8.03 -4.63
C PHE A 255 12.21 6.83 -3.86
N PHE A 256 11.99 6.77 -2.56
CA PHE A 256 12.52 5.69 -1.74
C PHE A 256 11.76 4.37 -1.92
N ALA A 257 10.49 4.38 -2.33
CA ALA A 257 9.78 3.17 -2.70
C ALA A 257 10.38 2.51 -3.95
N VAL A 258 10.66 3.31 -4.99
CA VAL A 258 11.10 2.79 -6.29
C VAL A 258 12.63 2.59 -6.36
N VAL A 259 13.38 3.50 -5.76
CA VAL A 259 14.85 3.57 -5.92
C VAL A 259 15.58 3.15 -4.65
N GLY A 260 15.14 3.63 -3.50
CA GLY A 260 15.82 3.40 -2.22
C GLY A 260 15.63 1.99 -1.69
N ALA A 261 14.38 1.51 -1.64
CA ALA A 261 14.05 0.22 -1.07
C ALA A 261 14.75 -0.95 -1.78
N PRO A 262 14.73 -1.06 -3.13
CA PRO A 262 15.43 -2.15 -3.82
C PRO A 262 16.95 -2.13 -3.61
N ARG A 263 17.57 -0.93 -3.58
CA ARG A 263 19.01 -0.82 -3.33
C ARG A 263 19.41 -1.22 -1.92
N LEU A 264 18.60 -0.83 -0.91
CA LEU A 264 18.84 -1.22 0.47
C LEU A 264 18.64 -2.72 0.65
N GLN A 265 17.59 -3.29 0.05
CA GLN A 265 17.33 -4.73 0.07
C GLN A 265 18.48 -5.51 -0.56
N ALA A 266 18.96 -5.11 -1.74
CA ALA A 266 20.07 -5.77 -2.42
C ALA A 266 21.38 -5.72 -1.63
N ARG A 267 21.63 -4.63 -0.87
CA ARG A 267 22.87 -4.46 -0.12
C ARG A 267 22.85 -5.09 1.28
N PHE A 268 21.74 -5.02 1.98
CA PHE A 268 21.63 -5.38 3.40
C PHE A 268 20.62 -6.51 3.65
N GLY A 269 19.78 -6.84 2.67
CA GLY A 269 18.63 -7.73 2.84
C GLY A 269 17.40 -7.02 3.39
N THR A 270 16.25 -7.72 3.38
CA THR A 270 14.94 -7.16 3.77
C THR A 270 14.89 -6.80 5.25
N ALA A 271 15.27 -7.71 6.15
CA ALA A 271 15.11 -7.52 7.59
C ALA A 271 15.98 -6.37 8.14
N PRO A 272 17.30 -6.26 7.86
CA PRO A 272 18.12 -5.12 8.32
C PRO A 272 17.64 -3.78 7.76
N SER A 273 17.20 -3.74 6.50
CA SER A 273 16.66 -2.53 5.88
C SER A 273 15.40 -2.04 6.58
N LEU A 274 14.50 -2.96 6.96
CA LEU A 274 13.32 -2.64 7.73
C LEU A 274 13.66 -2.18 9.16
N TYR A 275 14.65 -2.81 9.84
CA TYR A 275 15.08 -2.36 11.17
C TYR A 275 15.61 -0.92 11.14
N GLY A 276 16.45 -0.60 10.16
CA GLY A 276 16.97 0.75 9.98
C GLY A 276 15.87 1.77 9.70
N ALA A 277 14.95 1.45 8.79
CA ALA A 277 13.84 2.32 8.45
C ALA A 277 12.90 2.55 9.64
N LEU A 278 12.46 1.49 10.33
CA LEU A 278 11.58 1.60 11.49
C LEU A 278 12.26 2.30 12.66
N GLY A 279 13.57 2.04 12.91
CA GLY A 279 14.34 2.73 13.94
C GLY A 279 14.45 4.23 13.68
N PHE A 280 14.70 4.61 12.43
CA PHE A 280 14.72 6.01 12.02
C PHE A 280 13.33 6.65 12.18
N PHE A 281 12.24 5.93 11.85
CA PHE A 281 10.91 6.44 12.05
C PHE A 281 10.54 6.64 13.52
N ALA A 282 10.90 5.70 14.39
CA ALA A 282 10.72 5.86 15.84
C ALA A 282 11.44 7.10 16.38
N LEU A 283 12.67 7.35 15.89
CA LEU A 283 13.42 8.57 16.22
C LEU A 283 12.69 9.84 15.75
N LEU A 284 12.18 9.86 14.51
CA LEU A 284 11.44 11.02 13.99
C LEU A 284 10.18 11.30 14.81
N LEU A 285 9.42 10.26 15.16
CA LEU A 285 8.23 10.40 16.02
C LEU A 285 8.60 10.92 17.42
N LEU A 286 9.68 10.43 17.99
CA LEU A 286 10.17 10.92 19.28
C LEU A 286 10.59 12.39 19.21
N LEU A 287 11.28 12.80 18.15
CA LEU A 287 11.65 14.20 17.94
C LEU A 287 10.43 15.09 17.78
N ILE A 288 9.42 14.65 17.01
CA ILE A 288 8.15 15.36 16.92
C ILE A 288 7.52 15.49 18.30
N GLY A 289 7.44 14.38 19.07
CA GLY A 289 6.87 14.38 20.41
C GLY A 289 7.60 15.27 21.41
N LEU A 290 8.92 15.40 21.33
CA LEU A 290 9.71 16.24 22.23
C LEU A 290 9.67 17.74 21.84
N PHE A 291 9.56 18.04 20.54
CA PHE A 291 9.71 19.39 19.99
C PHE A 291 8.47 19.86 19.24
N THR A 292 7.26 19.55 19.73
CA THR A 292 5.98 19.98 19.10
C THR A 292 5.86 21.49 18.95
N GLY A 293 6.53 22.29 19.79
CA GLY A 293 6.57 23.76 19.67
C GLY A 293 7.51 24.29 18.57
N SER A 294 8.31 23.43 17.95
CA SER A 294 9.23 23.83 16.87
C SER A 294 8.66 23.49 15.50
N ARG A 295 8.08 24.46 14.82
CA ARG A 295 7.52 24.33 13.45
C ARG A 295 8.52 23.65 12.50
N TRP A 296 9.80 24.07 12.50
CA TRP A 296 10.81 23.52 11.61
C TRP A 296 11.14 22.07 11.92
N THR A 297 11.20 21.70 13.20
CA THR A 297 11.39 20.30 13.59
C THR A 297 10.27 19.41 13.06
N LEU A 298 9.01 19.88 13.19
CA LEU A 298 7.85 19.16 12.68
C LEU A 298 7.91 18.99 11.16
N ILE A 299 8.18 20.07 10.41
CA ILE A 299 8.27 20.04 8.95
C ILE A 299 9.36 19.06 8.51
N VAL A 300 10.57 19.20 9.05
CA VAL A 300 11.71 18.35 8.68
C VAL A 300 11.43 16.87 9.00
N CYS A 301 10.91 16.58 10.20
CA CYS A 301 10.63 15.21 10.60
C CYS A 301 9.50 14.59 9.75
N VAL A 302 8.43 15.34 9.44
CA VAL A 302 7.35 14.85 8.59
C VAL A 302 7.87 14.58 7.18
N VAL A 303 8.60 15.51 6.57
CA VAL A 303 9.18 15.31 5.23
C VAL A 303 10.14 14.11 5.23
N ALA A 304 11.06 14.02 6.21
CA ALA A 304 12.02 12.93 6.32
C ALA A 304 11.34 11.56 6.53
N SER A 305 10.17 11.52 7.18
CA SER A 305 9.42 10.26 7.33
C SER A 305 9.02 9.62 6.00
N GLY A 306 8.95 10.41 4.91
CA GLY A 306 8.71 9.90 3.57
C GLY A 306 9.75 8.86 3.12
N ILE A 307 11.00 9.01 3.54
CA ILE A 307 12.07 8.03 3.32
C ILE A 307 11.67 6.66 3.88
N VAL A 308 11.23 6.68 5.13
CA VAL A 308 10.85 5.47 5.85
C VAL A 308 9.61 4.82 5.25
N VAL A 309 8.60 5.64 4.96
CA VAL A 309 7.32 5.16 4.41
C VAL A 309 7.54 4.48 3.07
N GLY A 310 8.37 5.07 2.19
CA GLY A 310 8.72 4.48 0.91
C GLY A 310 9.41 3.12 1.06
N ILE A 311 10.46 3.05 1.89
CA ILE A 311 11.20 1.81 2.15
C ILE A 311 10.28 0.75 2.77
N ASN A 312 9.57 1.11 3.84
CA ASN A 312 8.76 0.17 4.60
C ASN A 312 7.59 -0.39 3.76
N ASN A 313 6.87 0.45 3.02
CA ASN A 313 5.74 0.00 2.22
C ASN A 313 6.19 -1.02 1.16
N THR A 314 7.26 -0.72 0.42
CA THR A 314 7.78 -1.61 -0.63
C THR A 314 8.26 -2.93 -0.04
N LEU A 315 9.19 -2.89 0.93
CA LEU A 315 9.80 -4.10 1.48
C LEU A 315 8.79 -4.97 2.24
N THR A 316 7.86 -4.36 2.98
CA THR A 316 6.86 -5.11 3.72
C THR A 316 5.84 -5.77 2.79
N THR A 317 5.39 -5.08 1.74
CA THR A 317 4.47 -5.65 0.75
C THR A 317 5.11 -6.83 0.03
N GLN A 318 6.36 -6.69 -0.41
CA GLN A 318 7.11 -7.78 -1.03
C GLN A 318 7.29 -8.96 -0.06
N ALA A 319 7.74 -8.70 1.16
CA ALA A 319 7.95 -9.72 2.17
C ALA A 319 6.67 -10.51 2.48
N VAL A 320 5.53 -9.85 2.64
CA VAL A 320 4.23 -10.51 2.87
C VAL A 320 3.89 -11.48 1.74
N MET A 321 4.14 -11.10 0.48
CA MET A 321 3.85 -11.94 -0.67
C MET A 321 4.80 -13.15 -0.78
N LEU A 322 6.06 -13.00 -0.33
CA LEU A 322 7.08 -14.05 -0.37
C LEU A 322 6.96 -15.04 0.79
N VAL A 323 6.72 -14.55 2.03
CA VAL A 323 6.70 -15.43 3.20
C VAL A 323 5.34 -16.08 3.45
N SER A 324 4.29 -15.69 2.73
CA SER A 324 2.94 -16.20 2.95
C SER A 324 2.73 -17.58 2.33
N PRO A 325 2.29 -18.58 3.10
CA PRO A 325 1.99 -19.92 2.58
C PRO A 325 0.60 -20.02 1.94
N VAL A 326 -0.15 -18.92 1.87
CA VAL A 326 -1.51 -18.88 1.30
C VAL A 326 -1.53 -18.08 0.00
N GLU A 327 -2.63 -18.18 -0.74
CA GLU A 327 -2.85 -17.42 -1.96
C GLU A 327 -2.63 -15.91 -1.74
N ARG A 328 -1.96 -15.23 -2.68
CA ARG A 328 -1.54 -13.82 -2.57
C ARG A 328 -2.71 -12.88 -2.26
N SER A 329 -3.87 -13.11 -2.83
CA SER A 329 -5.08 -12.32 -2.59
C SER A 329 -5.58 -12.45 -1.13
N VAL A 330 -5.50 -13.64 -0.57
CA VAL A 330 -5.85 -13.92 0.83
C VAL A 330 -4.83 -13.31 1.78
N ALA A 331 -3.54 -13.45 1.48
CA ALA A 331 -2.46 -12.85 2.26
C ALA A 331 -2.57 -11.32 2.30
N SER A 332 -2.80 -10.70 1.12
CA SER A 332 -2.97 -9.24 0.99
C SER A 332 -4.18 -8.73 1.78
N ALA A 333 -5.31 -9.44 1.73
CA ALA A 333 -6.51 -9.08 2.48
C ALA A 333 -6.29 -9.17 4.00
N ALA A 334 -5.65 -10.24 4.46
CA ALA A 334 -5.34 -10.46 5.88
C ALA A 334 -4.36 -9.40 6.41
N TYR A 335 -3.29 -9.17 5.68
CA TYR A 335 -2.29 -8.15 6.00
C TYR A 335 -2.90 -6.75 5.99
N GLY A 336 -3.65 -6.40 4.93
CA GLY A 336 -4.33 -5.12 4.80
C GLY A 336 -5.33 -4.86 5.93
N PHE A 337 -6.11 -5.86 6.33
CA PHE A 337 -7.02 -5.78 7.47
C PHE A 337 -6.28 -5.35 8.74
N VAL A 338 -5.23 -6.06 9.14
CA VAL A 338 -4.49 -5.78 10.38
C VAL A 338 -3.77 -4.42 10.30
N ARG A 339 -3.14 -4.12 9.16
CA ARG A 339 -2.45 -2.86 8.90
C ARG A 339 -3.39 -1.66 9.02
N PHE A 340 -4.55 -1.69 8.35
CA PHE A 340 -5.48 -0.57 8.33
C PHE A 340 -6.29 -0.44 9.63
N ILE A 341 -6.50 -1.53 10.38
CA ILE A 341 -7.05 -1.44 11.74
C ILE A 341 -6.10 -0.63 12.63
N GLY A 342 -4.79 -0.92 12.62
CA GLY A 342 -3.81 -0.13 13.37
C GLY A 342 -3.82 1.34 12.98
N GLY A 343 -3.79 1.61 11.66
CA GLY A 343 -3.84 2.98 11.13
C GLY A 343 -5.14 3.71 11.43
N GLY A 344 -6.28 3.01 11.43
CA GLY A 344 -7.59 3.64 11.67
C GLY A 344 -7.87 3.92 13.15
N LEU A 345 -7.41 3.04 14.04
CA LEU A 345 -7.59 3.24 15.48
C LEU A 345 -6.62 4.28 16.05
N ALA A 346 -5.44 4.44 15.46
CA ALA A 346 -4.41 5.34 15.96
C ALA A 346 -4.87 6.80 16.08
N PRO A 347 -5.47 7.46 15.07
CA PRO A 347 -5.93 8.83 15.20
C PRO A 347 -7.04 8.99 16.27
N PHE A 348 -7.91 8.01 16.41
CA PHE A 348 -8.95 8.02 17.45
C PHE A 348 -8.34 8.03 18.85
N PHE A 349 -7.43 7.09 19.14
CA PHE A 349 -6.78 7.04 20.44
C PHE A 349 -5.82 8.21 20.66
N ALA A 350 -5.14 8.69 19.61
CA ALA A 350 -4.32 9.89 19.66
C ALA A 350 -5.16 11.09 20.10
N GLY A 351 -6.38 11.26 19.56
CA GLY A 351 -7.30 12.29 20.01
C GLY A 351 -7.63 12.21 21.50
N LYS A 352 -7.94 11.01 21.97
CA LYS A 352 -8.19 10.79 23.39
C LYS A 352 -6.96 11.10 24.27
N MET A 353 -5.78 10.82 23.78
CA MET A 353 -4.52 11.14 24.48
C MET A 353 -4.29 12.67 24.52
N VAL A 354 -4.56 13.36 23.41
CA VAL A 354 -4.47 14.83 23.37
C VAL A 354 -5.47 15.46 24.35
N ASP A 355 -6.73 15.00 24.33
CA ASP A 355 -7.78 15.51 25.20
C ASP A 355 -7.48 15.26 26.70
N ALA A 356 -6.89 14.08 27.02
CA ALA A 356 -6.60 13.69 28.40
C ALA A 356 -5.29 14.27 28.95
N TRP A 357 -4.29 14.46 28.12
CA TRP A 357 -2.95 14.89 28.53
C TRP A 357 -2.47 16.10 27.73
N ASN A 358 -1.86 15.86 26.56
CA ASN A 358 -1.37 16.91 25.66
C ASN A 358 -0.97 16.34 24.30
N ILE A 359 -0.60 17.24 23.37
CA ILE A 359 -0.23 16.89 21.98
C ILE A 359 1.08 16.08 21.87
N HIS A 360 1.95 16.07 22.88
CA HIS A 360 3.23 15.35 22.87
C HIS A 360 3.03 13.82 22.99
N VAL A 361 2.07 13.41 23.83
CA VAL A 361 1.85 12.00 24.22
C VAL A 361 1.59 11.08 23.04
N PRO A 362 0.70 11.38 22.08
CA PRO A 362 0.44 10.48 20.94
C PRO A 362 1.69 10.14 20.13
N PHE A 363 2.59 11.11 19.91
CA PHE A 363 3.81 10.89 19.14
C PHE A 363 4.80 10.00 19.88
N VAL A 364 4.93 10.18 21.20
CA VAL A 364 5.78 9.32 22.04
C VAL A 364 5.23 7.89 22.06
N VAL A 365 3.91 7.72 22.22
CA VAL A 365 3.24 6.42 22.15
C VAL A 365 3.43 5.79 20.76
N GLY A 366 3.34 6.59 19.70
CA GLY A 366 3.63 6.17 18.33
C GLY A 366 5.07 5.67 18.17
N ALA A 367 6.05 6.39 18.73
CA ALA A 367 7.44 5.95 18.72
C ALA A 367 7.64 4.62 19.45
N VAL A 368 7.03 4.45 20.63
CA VAL A 368 7.05 3.18 21.39
C VAL A 368 6.41 2.06 20.59
N ALA A 369 5.27 2.30 19.96
CA ALA A 369 4.61 1.30 19.11
C ALA A 369 5.53 0.83 17.96
N VAL A 370 6.22 1.75 17.30
CA VAL A 370 7.18 1.40 16.23
C VAL A 370 8.35 0.56 16.76
N VAL A 371 8.89 0.92 17.94
CA VAL A 371 9.97 0.13 18.60
C VAL A 371 9.48 -1.28 18.95
N LEU A 372 8.27 -1.42 19.47
CA LEU A 372 7.66 -2.73 19.68
C LEU A 372 7.49 -3.50 18.36
N GLY A 373 7.15 -2.79 17.28
CA GLY A 373 7.09 -3.36 15.92
C GLY A 373 8.43 -3.93 15.46
N ILE A 374 9.54 -3.26 15.76
CA ILE A 374 10.90 -3.80 15.51
C ILE A 374 11.12 -5.10 16.30
N GLY A 375 10.72 -5.13 17.57
CA GLY A 375 10.80 -6.34 18.40
C GLY A 375 10.01 -7.51 17.82
N VAL A 376 8.78 -7.26 17.34
CA VAL A 376 7.95 -8.27 16.67
C VAL A 376 8.62 -8.74 15.38
N LEU A 377 9.12 -7.81 14.55
CA LEU A 377 9.81 -8.14 13.30
C LEU A 377 11.06 -9.01 13.55
N ALA A 378 11.79 -8.76 14.63
CA ALA A 378 12.96 -9.54 15.00
C ALA A 378 12.65 -11.01 15.24
N THR A 379 11.44 -11.34 15.72
CA THR A 379 10.99 -12.74 15.87
C THR A 379 10.84 -13.47 14.53
N GLY A 380 10.68 -12.72 13.44
CA GLY A 380 10.56 -13.22 12.05
C GLY A 380 11.85 -13.10 11.22
N HIS A 381 12.97 -12.67 11.79
CA HIS A 381 14.23 -12.42 11.06
C HIS A 381 14.65 -13.60 10.17
N ARG A 382 14.65 -14.82 10.71
CA ARG A 382 15.01 -16.03 9.95
C ARG A 382 14.07 -16.35 8.79
N LEU A 383 12.80 -15.97 8.90
CA LEU A 383 11.81 -16.16 7.82
C LEU A 383 12.09 -15.22 6.66
N LEU A 384 12.41 -13.96 6.95
CA LEU A 384 12.76 -12.96 5.94
C LEU A 384 14.08 -13.31 5.24
N SER A 385 15.11 -13.72 5.99
CA SER A 385 16.39 -14.12 5.40
C SER A 385 16.27 -15.33 4.47
N ARG A 386 15.38 -16.28 4.79
CA ARG A 386 15.09 -17.42 3.89
C ARG A 386 14.33 -16.98 2.63
N ALA A 387 13.42 -16.04 2.75
CA ALA A 387 12.69 -15.47 1.62
C ALA A 387 13.65 -14.71 0.68
N ASP A 388 14.55 -13.89 1.22
CA ASP A 388 15.58 -13.19 0.45
C ASP A 388 16.50 -14.19 -0.31
N ALA A 389 16.91 -15.28 0.36
CA ALA A 389 17.74 -16.33 -0.26
C ALA A 389 16.99 -17.10 -1.38
N ALA A 390 15.70 -17.35 -1.21
CA ALA A 390 14.88 -18.00 -2.24
C ALA A 390 14.71 -17.09 -3.46
N GLN A 391 14.44 -15.80 -3.24
CA GLN A 391 14.31 -14.81 -4.32
C GLN A 391 15.64 -14.64 -5.10
N ALA A 392 16.77 -14.63 -4.40
CA ALA A 392 18.09 -14.52 -5.04
C ALA A 392 18.39 -15.74 -5.94
N LYS A 393 17.95 -16.95 -5.53
CA LYS A 393 18.10 -18.16 -6.35
C LYS A 393 17.22 -18.10 -7.61
N GLU A 394 15.95 -17.71 -7.46
CA GLU A 394 15.00 -17.58 -8.58
C GLU A 394 15.52 -16.57 -9.62
N SER A 395 16.03 -15.43 -9.17
CA SER A 395 16.64 -14.42 -10.05
C SER A 395 17.91 -14.91 -10.75
N ALA A 396 18.73 -15.72 -10.08
CA ALA A 396 19.94 -16.31 -10.68
C ALA A 396 19.61 -17.39 -11.70
N GLU A 397 18.53 -18.15 -11.50
CA GLU A 397 18.04 -19.16 -12.47
C GLU A 397 17.41 -18.50 -13.71
N GLU A 398 16.75 -17.35 -13.57
CA GLU A 398 16.22 -16.56 -14.70
C GLU A 398 17.31 -15.83 -15.50
N GLU A 399 18.46 -15.55 -14.91
CA GLU A 399 19.61 -14.89 -15.57
C GLU A 399 20.52 -15.86 -16.34
N ILE A 400 20.35 -17.19 -16.23
CA ILE A 400 21.06 -18.15 -17.08
C ILE A 400 20.39 -18.10 -18.45
N PRO A 401 21.03 -17.48 -19.48
CA PRO A 401 20.47 -17.46 -20.83
C PRO A 401 20.36 -18.89 -21.34
N GLY A 402 19.28 -19.19 -22.05
CA GLY A 402 19.10 -20.48 -22.77
C GLY A 402 20.16 -20.80 -23.83
N GLU A 403 21.22 -20.02 -23.94
CA GLU A 403 22.36 -20.18 -24.82
C GLU A 403 23.30 -21.33 -24.42
N VAL A 404 23.28 -21.76 -23.13
CA VAL A 404 24.13 -22.90 -22.70
C VAL A 404 23.48 -24.23 -23.02
N ALA A 405 22.18 -24.27 -23.26
CA ALA A 405 21.49 -25.51 -23.65
C ALA A 405 21.77 -25.91 -25.14
N ASP A 406 22.13 -24.95 -25.99
CA ASP A 406 22.47 -25.18 -27.41
C ASP A 406 23.96 -25.53 -27.64
N GLU A 407 24.84 -25.20 -26.70
CA GLU A 407 26.28 -25.52 -26.83
C GLU A 407 26.61 -26.98 -26.43
N PHE A 408 25.74 -27.65 -25.68
CA PHE A 408 25.73 -29.10 -25.48
C PHE A 408 24.62 -29.76 -26.31
N GLY A 409 24.49 -29.31 -27.55
CA GLY A 409 23.50 -29.75 -28.51
C GLY A 409 23.51 -31.24 -28.78
N GLY A 410 22.78 -31.95 -27.96
CA GLY A 410 22.29 -33.29 -28.26
C GLY A 410 20.79 -33.18 -28.47
N ALA A 411 20.34 -33.42 -29.72
CA ALA A 411 18.93 -33.51 -30.04
C ALA A 411 18.20 -34.44 -29.06
N PRO A 412 16.96 -34.11 -28.61
CA PRO A 412 16.18 -34.97 -27.73
C PRO A 412 15.72 -36.22 -28.51
N GLY A 413 16.56 -37.18 -28.64
CA GLY A 413 16.39 -38.44 -29.40
C GLY A 413 17.59 -39.36 -29.34
N ALA A 414 18.79 -38.84 -29.05
CA ALA A 414 20.02 -39.66 -29.08
C ALA A 414 20.24 -40.50 -27.81
N ILE A 415 19.67 -40.13 -26.68
CA ILE A 415 19.85 -40.84 -25.39
C ILE A 415 18.93 -42.06 -25.28
N ASP A 416 17.76 -42.05 -25.91
CA ASP A 416 16.83 -43.17 -25.89
C ASP A 416 17.26 -44.33 -26.82
N ASP A 417 18.02 -44.05 -27.84
CA ASP A 417 18.52 -45.10 -28.76
C ASP A 417 19.78 -45.84 -28.23
N GLU A 418 20.65 -45.17 -27.46
CA GLU A 418 21.81 -45.88 -26.84
C GLU A 418 21.36 -46.78 -25.68
N LEU A 419 20.38 -46.38 -24.88
CA LEU A 419 19.82 -47.22 -23.81
C LEU A 419 19.01 -48.41 -24.34
N ARG A 420 18.45 -48.34 -25.53
CA ARG A 420 17.78 -49.47 -26.18
C ARG A 420 18.77 -50.47 -26.81
N LEU A 421 19.94 -50.02 -27.25
CA LEU A 421 20.98 -50.86 -27.79
C LEU A 421 21.76 -51.63 -26.71
N GLU A 422 21.91 -51.12 -25.51
CA GLU A 422 22.52 -51.85 -24.39
C GLU A 422 21.58 -52.92 -23.79
N HIS A 423 20.27 -52.66 -23.72
CA HIS A 423 19.29 -53.67 -23.23
C HIS A 423 19.04 -54.81 -24.22
N GLY A 424 19.31 -54.62 -25.52
CA GLY A 424 19.18 -55.66 -26.56
C GLY A 424 20.33 -56.67 -26.62
N ARG A 425 21.49 -56.37 -26.04
CA ARG A 425 22.67 -57.27 -26.06
C ARG A 425 22.72 -58.27 -24.91
N HIS A 426 21.91 -58.10 -23.88
CA HIS A 426 21.85 -59.07 -22.77
C HIS A 426 20.71 -60.09 -22.86
N ALA A 427 19.87 -60.03 -23.90
CA ALA A 427 18.76 -60.98 -24.09
C ALA A 427 19.01 -62.11 -25.15
N SER A 428 20.21 -62.21 -25.71
CA SER A 428 20.53 -63.25 -26.70
C SER A 428 21.68 -64.16 -26.29
N GLY A 429 21.83 -64.44 -25.01
CA GLY A 429 22.84 -65.33 -24.48
C GLY A 429 22.37 -66.12 -23.26
N ALA A 430 21.35 -66.97 -23.41
CA ALA A 430 21.04 -68.09 -22.55
C ALA A 430 20.13 -69.09 -23.33
#